data_d2ab8cc6ee18a329533cda51e2f7b4ba
#
_entry.id   d2ab8cc6ee18a329533cda51e2f7b4ba
#
_cell.length_a   1.000
_cell.length_b   1.000
_cell.length_c   1.000
_cell.angle_alpha   90.00
_cell.angle_beta   90.00
_cell.angle_gamma   90.00
#
_symmetry.space_group_name_H-M   'P 1'
#
loop_
_entity.id
_entity.type
_entity.pdbx_description
1 polymer ?
#
loop_
_entity_poly.entity_id
_entity_poly.type
_entity_poly.pdbx_seq_one_letter_code
_entity_poly.pdbx_strand_id
1 'polypeptide(L)'
;MLTIRPYRAEDREACLTLFDGNMPRFFDESEREGFVAWLDDQALRLPYLVIERGGQIVACGGHAVQPDGSSVAMCWGMVGNALHGQGLGRALTEARLAAVRATPGVRRVVLDTGPHTHSFYARFGFKTVKVTPDGYAPGMDRWDMVLKLD
;
A
#
# COMPACT_ATOMS: atom_id res chain seq x y z
N MET A 1 -15.84 -13.62 6.37
CA MET A 1 -14.52 -13.93 6.95
C MET A 1 -13.42 -13.41 6.05
N LEU A 2 -12.43 -12.78 6.61
CA LEU A 2 -11.28 -12.27 5.86
C LEU A 2 -10.14 -13.27 5.92
N THR A 3 -9.49 -13.50 4.77
CA THR A 3 -8.25 -14.26 4.69
C THR A 3 -7.18 -13.33 4.18
N ILE A 4 -6.08 -13.19 4.93
CA ILE A 4 -4.93 -12.39 4.51
C ILE A 4 -3.83 -13.38 4.14
N ARG A 5 -3.35 -13.30 2.91
CA ARG A 5 -2.37 -14.26 2.39
C ARG A 5 -1.42 -13.60 1.40
N PRO A 6 -0.28 -14.25 1.08
CA PRO A 6 0.62 -13.75 0.05
C PRO A 6 -0.04 -13.70 -1.33
N TYR A 7 0.38 -12.72 -2.11
CA TYR A 7 -0.03 -12.57 -3.50
C TYR A 7 0.43 -13.77 -4.34
N ARG A 8 -0.41 -14.17 -5.28
CA ARG A 8 -0.13 -15.22 -6.28
C ARG A 8 -0.33 -14.65 -7.68
N ALA A 9 0.27 -15.30 -8.67
CA ALA A 9 0.14 -14.87 -10.06
C ALA A 9 -1.34 -14.78 -10.50
N GLU A 10 -2.19 -15.68 -10.00
CA GLU A 10 -3.62 -15.68 -10.31
C GLU A 10 -4.36 -14.44 -9.80
N ASP A 11 -3.79 -13.71 -8.85
CA ASP A 11 -4.41 -12.51 -8.28
C ASP A 11 -4.20 -11.26 -9.13
N ARG A 12 -3.39 -11.34 -10.18
CA ARG A 12 -2.96 -10.18 -10.97
C ARG A 12 -4.13 -9.34 -11.47
N GLU A 13 -5.08 -9.97 -12.16
CA GLU A 13 -6.20 -9.23 -12.73
C GLU A 13 -7.10 -8.63 -11.66
N ALA A 14 -7.29 -9.32 -10.54
CA ALA A 14 -8.07 -8.80 -9.42
C ALA A 14 -7.39 -7.55 -8.82
N CYS A 15 -6.07 -7.55 -8.68
CA CYS A 15 -5.33 -6.39 -8.18
C CYS A 15 -5.41 -5.21 -9.16
N LEU A 16 -5.33 -5.46 -10.46
CA LEU A 16 -5.50 -4.41 -11.47
C LEU A 16 -6.92 -3.82 -11.42
N THR A 17 -7.92 -4.65 -11.19
CA THR A 17 -9.29 -4.19 -11.00
C THR A 17 -9.43 -3.29 -9.78
N LEU A 18 -8.75 -3.61 -8.68
CA LEU A 18 -8.72 -2.73 -7.51
C LEU A 18 -8.12 -1.37 -7.85
N PHE A 19 -6.99 -1.36 -8.55
CA PHE A 19 -6.34 -0.12 -8.97
C PHE A 19 -7.28 0.71 -9.85
N ASP A 20 -7.85 0.09 -10.88
CA ASP A 20 -8.73 0.78 -11.83
C ASP A 20 -9.94 1.39 -11.14
N GLY A 21 -10.50 0.70 -10.15
CA GLY A 21 -11.63 1.19 -9.37
C GLY A 21 -11.26 2.36 -8.45
N ASN A 22 -9.97 2.57 -8.17
CA ASN A 22 -9.48 3.66 -7.33
C ASN A 22 -9.01 4.86 -8.15
N MET A 23 -9.07 4.80 -9.46
CA MET A 23 -8.79 5.95 -10.33
C MET A 23 -10.09 6.76 -10.54
N PRO A 24 -10.02 8.07 -10.67
CA PRO A 24 -8.85 8.94 -10.54
C PRO A 24 -8.61 9.46 -9.12
N ARG A 25 -9.47 9.10 -8.17
CA ARG A 25 -9.47 9.73 -6.83
C ARG A 25 -8.23 9.41 -5.99
N PHE A 26 -7.83 8.14 -5.95
CA PHE A 26 -6.74 7.67 -5.09
C PHE A 26 -5.46 7.42 -5.87
N PHE A 27 -5.58 7.07 -7.15
CA PHE A 27 -4.46 6.89 -8.06
C PHE A 27 -4.72 7.65 -9.35
N ASP A 28 -3.65 8.15 -9.94
CA ASP A 28 -3.71 8.74 -11.27
C ASP A 28 -3.43 7.67 -12.33
N GLU A 29 -4.01 7.83 -13.50
CA GLU A 29 -3.82 6.90 -14.62
C GLU A 29 -2.33 6.72 -14.96
N SER A 30 -1.52 7.77 -14.80
CA SER A 30 -0.07 7.71 -15.06
C SER A 30 0.66 6.72 -14.16
N GLU A 31 0.08 6.33 -13.02
CA GLU A 31 0.71 5.38 -12.10
C GLU A 31 0.44 3.91 -12.47
N ARG A 32 -0.50 3.66 -13.38
CA ARG A 32 -0.93 2.29 -13.70
C ARG A 32 0.19 1.44 -14.26
N GLU A 33 1.01 1.99 -15.13
CA GLU A 33 2.14 1.27 -15.72
C GLU A 33 3.12 0.80 -14.64
N GLY A 34 3.38 1.64 -13.66
CA GLY A 34 4.23 1.28 -12.52
C GLY A 34 3.65 0.13 -11.70
N PHE A 35 2.34 0.13 -11.48
CA PHE A 35 1.70 -0.95 -10.75
C PHE A 35 1.70 -2.26 -11.53
N VAL A 36 1.46 -2.22 -12.83
CA VAL A 36 1.56 -3.40 -13.70
C VAL A 36 2.97 -3.99 -13.60
N ALA A 37 3.99 -3.14 -13.71
CA ALA A 37 5.39 -3.59 -13.60
C ALA A 37 5.67 -4.19 -12.21
N TRP A 38 5.14 -3.61 -11.15
CA TRP A 38 5.26 -4.14 -9.80
C TRP A 38 4.67 -5.56 -9.70
N LEU A 39 3.45 -5.75 -10.21
CA LEU A 39 2.77 -7.05 -10.16
C LEU A 39 3.54 -8.11 -10.97
N ASP A 40 4.07 -7.73 -12.11
CA ASP A 40 4.75 -8.68 -13.01
C ASP A 40 6.17 -9.03 -12.55
N ASP A 41 6.83 -8.12 -11.82
CA ASP A 41 8.25 -8.27 -11.51
C ASP A 41 8.54 -8.42 -10.01
N GLN A 42 7.87 -7.65 -9.13
CA GLN A 42 8.21 -7.58 -7.71
C GLN A 42 7.27 -8.35 -6.79
N ALA A 43 5.98 -8.38 -7.10
CA ALA A 43 4.95 -8.88 -6.16
C ALA A 43 5.11 -10.36 -5.79
N LEU A 44 5.75 -11.17 -6.65
CA LEU A 44 6.01 -12.57 -6.35
C LEU A 44 7.30 -12.78 -5.56
N ARG A 45 8.18 -11.78 -5.51
CA ARG A 45 9.51 -11.88 -4.87
C ARG A 45 9.59 -11.11 -3.55
N LEU A 46 8.78 -10.07 -3.40
CA LEU A 46 8.75 -9.23 -2.21
C LEU A 46 7.46 -9.50 -1.43
N PRO A 47 7.44 -9.17 -0.12
CA PRO A 47 6.21 -9.32 0.65
C PRO A 47 5.08 -8.48 0.06
N TYR A 48 4.11 -9.13 -0.53
CA TYR A 48 2.91 -8.49 -1.06
C TYR A 48 1.71 -9.34 -0.64
N LEU A 49 0.77 -8.71 0.09
CA LEU A 49 -0.38 -9.39 0.68
C LEU A 49 -1.64 -9.04 -0.10
N VAL A 50 -2.55 -9.99 -0.13
CA VAL A 50 -3.93 -9.75 -0.58
C VAL A 50 -4.88 -10.11 0.56
N ILE A 51 -6.01 -9.42 0.60
CA ILE A 51 -7.13 -9.78 1.48
C ILE A 51 -8.23 -10.34 0.61
N GLU A 52 -8.67 -11.54 0.96
CA GLU A 52 -9.74 -12.25 0.29
C GLU A 52 -10.95 -12.31 1.20
N ARG A 53 -12.12 -12.01 0.64
CA ARG A 53 -13.40 -12.09 1.34
C ARG A 53 -14.43 -12.69 0.39
N GLY A 54 -15.00 -13.82 0.80
CA GLY A 54 -16.00 -14.51 -0.03
C GLY A 54 -15.47 -14.92 -1.40
N GLY A 55 -14.19 -15.33 -1.47
CA GLY A 55 -13.56 -15.74 -2.72
C GLY A 55 -13.12 -14.60 -3.63
N GLN A 56 -13.26 -13.35 -3.18
CA GLN A 56 -12.87 -12.17 -3.96
C GLN A 56 -11.74 -11.41 -3.29
N ILE A 57 -10.79 -10.92 -4.09
CA ILE A 57 -9.73 -10.05 -3.60
C ILE A 57 -10.32 -8.66 -3.38
N VAL A 58 -10.22 -8.17 -2.15
CA VAL A 58 -10.80 -6.88 -1.75
C VAL A 58 -9.76 -5.82 -1.38
N ALA A 59 -8.52 -6.23 -1.18
CA ALA A 59 -7.42 -5.31 -0.86
C ALA A 59 -6.09 -5.98 -1.19
N CYS A 60 -5.06 -5.16 -1.39
CA CYS A 60 -3.68 -5.63 -1.57
C CYS A 60 -2.70 -4.59 -1.09
N GLY A 61 -1.50 -5.02 -0.72
CA GLY A 61 -0.45 -4.11 -0.26
C GLY A 61 0.74 -4.86 0.29
N GLY A 62 1.91 -4.27 0.16
CA GLY A 62 3.13 -4.90 0.60
C GLY A 62 4.17 -3.93 1.14
N HIS A 63 5.40 -4.42 1.26
CA HIS A 63 6.51 -3.62 1.71
C HIS A 63 7.82 -4.12 1.11
N ALA A 64 8.83 -3.26 1.12
CA ALA A 64 10.16 -3.60 0.63
C ALA A 64 11.21 -2.99 1.53
N VAL A 65 12.18 -3.81 1.97
CA VAL A 65 13.33 -3.33 2.73
C VAL A 65 14.17 -2.44 1.81
N GLN A 66 14.53 -1.28 2.31
CA GLN A 66 15.31 -0.31 1.56
C GLN A 66 16.80 -0.63 1.60
N PRO A 67 17.62 -0.05 0.68
CA PRO A 67 19.06 -0.34 0.63
C PRO A 67 19.82 -0.06 1.92
N ASP A 68 19.33 0.86 2.79
CA ASP A 68 19.97 1.15 4.08
C ASP A 68 19.82 0.01 5.10
N GLY A 69 18.97 -0.98 4.82
CA GLY A 69 18.73 -2.12 5.71
C GLY A 69 17.93 -1.81 6.97
N SER A 70 17.62 -0.55 7.23
CA SER A 70 16.91 -0.12 8.44
C SER A 70 15.54 0.51 8.16
N SER A 71 15.26 0.83 6.93
CA SER A 71 13.97 1.38 6.49
C SER A 71 13.21 0.36 5.66
N VAL A 72 11.88 0.37 5.80
CA VAL A 72 10.98 -0.40 4.94
C VAL A 72 10.02 0.58 4.29
N ALA A 73 9.82 0.46 2.98
CA ALA A 73 8.81 1.22 2.25
C ALA A 73 7.54 0.39 2.12
N MET A 74 6.40 0.98 2.47
CA MET A 74 5.09 0.40 2.20
C MET A 74 4.76 0.65 0.72
N CYS A 75 4.34 -0.39 0.02
CA CYS A 75 4.19 -0.34 -1.43
C CYS A 75 2.78 -0.73 -1.86
N TRP A 76 2.24 0.05 -2.79
CA TRP A 76 1.02 -0.26 -3.54
C TRP A 76 -0.13 -0.81 -2.69
N GLY A 77 -0.41 -0.15 -1.55
CA GLY A 77 -1.54 -0.50 -0.70
C GLY A 77 -2.85 0.10 -1.22
N MET A 78 -3.89 -0.71 -1.32
CA MET A 78 -5.20 -0.25 -1.77
C MET A 78 -6.32 -1.18 -1.31
N VAL A 79 -7.50 -0.59 -1.18
CA VAL A 79 -8.75 -1.29 -0.87
C VAL A 79 -9.72 -1.01 -2.01
N GLY A 80 -10.56 -1.96 -2.34
CA GLY A 80 -11.61 -1.75 -3.35
C GLY A 80 -12.39 -0.47 -3.07
N ASN A 81 -12.55 0.40 -4.08
CA ASN A 81 -13.14 1.72 -3.87
C ASN A 81 -14.53 1.68 -3.24
N ALA A 82 -15.37 0.72 -3.64
CA ALA A 82 -16.70 0.57 -3.09
C ALA A 82 -16.70 -0.02 -1.66
N LEU A 83 -15.56 -0.44 -1.15
CA LEU A 83 -15.41 -1.15 0.12
C LEU A 83 -14.73 -0.31 1.19
N HIS A 84 -14.46 0.96 0.94
CA HIS A 84 -13.87 1.87 1.92
C HIS A 84 -14.83 2.04 3.11
N GLY A 85 -14.27 2.25 4.30
CA GLY A 85 -15.06 2.42 5.51
C GLY A 85 -15.52 1.13 6.18
N GLN A 86 -15.05 -0.02 5.71
CA GLN A 86 -15.42 -1.34 6.26
C GLN A 86 -14.30 -1.99 7.09
N GLY A 87 -13.24 -1.24 7.42
CA GLY A 87 -12.13 -1.75 8.21
C GLY A 87 -11.07 -2.56 7.43
N LEU A 88 -11.21 -2.67 6.11
CA LEU A 88 -10.26 -3.42 5.29
C LEU A 88 -8.90 -2.75 5.22
N GLY A 89 -8.87 -1.42 5.10
CA GLY A 89 -7.62 -0.65 5.09
C GLY A 89 -6.87 -0.80 6.41
N ARG A 90 -7.60 -0.81 7.52
CA ARG A 90 -7.02 -1.03 8.85
C ARG A 90 -6.44 -2.44 8.95
N ALA A 91 -7.19 -3.47 8.55
CA ALA A 91 -6.73 -4.85 8.60
C ALA A 91 -5.47 -5.04 7.75
N LEU A 92 -5.44 -4.47 6.55
CA LEU A 92 -4.29 -4.52 5.66
C LEU A 92 -3.07 -3.84 6.29
N THR A 93 -3.25 -2.63 6.82
CA THR A 93 -2.15 -1.86 7.41
C THR A 93 -1.61 -2.56 8.64
N GLU A 94 -2.46 -3.07 9.52
CA GLU A 94 -2.03 -3.82 10.70
C GLU A 94 -1.24 -5.07 10.33
N ALA A 95 -1.67 -5.81 9.31
CA ALA A 95 -0.95 -6.99 8.83
C ALA A 95 0.42 -6.63 8.26
N ARG A 96 0.49 -5.55 7.49
CA ARG A 96 1.77 -5.06 6.92
C ARG A 96 2.73 -4.63 8.02
N LEU A 97 2.25 -3.87 8.99
CA LEU A 97 3.08 -3.42 10.11
C LEU A 97 3.55 -4.58 10.99
N ALA A 98 2.72 -5.59 11.20
CA ALA A 98 3.12 -6.79 11.93
C ALA A 98 4.27 -7.51 11.21
N ALA A 99 4.18 -7.66 9.89
CA ALA A 99 5.23 -8.27 9.08
C ALA A 99 6.52 -7.45 9.11
N VAL A 100 6.41 -6.12 9.04
CA VAL A 100 7.56 -5.21 9.14
C VAL A 100 8.24 -5.32 10.49
N ARG A 101 7.47 -5.32 11.58
CA ARG A 101 8.03 -5.43 12.94
C ARG A 101 8.72 -6.78 13.19
N ALA A 102 8.32 -7.82 12.45
CA ALA A 102 8.97 -9.12 12.52
C ALA A 102 10.28 -9.19 11.71
N THR A 103 10.60 -8.17 10.95
CA THR A 103 11.81 -8.13 10.12
C THR A 103 12.96 -7.56 10.92
N PRO A 104 14.05 -8.34 11.16
CA PRO A 104 15.18 -7.87 11.97
C PRO A 104 15.86 -6.63 11.39
N GLY A 105 16.26 -5.72 12.25
CA GLY A 105 17.04 -4.53 11.87
C GLY A 105 16.24 -3.35 11.36
N VAL A 106 14.93 -3.50 11.19
CA VAL A 106 14.08 -2.40 10.71
C VAL A 106 13.80 -1.42 11.85
N ARG A 107 14.08 -0.14 11.58
CA ARG A 107 13.90 0.93 12.58
C ARG A 107 12.79 1.91 12.20
N ARG A 108 12.41 1.97 10.93
CA ARG A 108 11.38 2.88 10.48
C ARG A 108 10.66 2.37 9.24
N VAL A 109 9.44 2.84 9.09
CA VAL A 109 8.60 2.54 7.94
C VAL A 109 8.35 3.85 7.22
N VAL A 110 8.55 3.87 5.91
CA VAL A 110 8.27 5.03 5.08
C VAL A 110 7.17 4.69 4.08
N LEU A 111 6.43 5.68 3.69
CA LEU A 111 5.45 5.56 2.61
C LEU A 111 5.24 6.91 1.95
N ASP A 112 4.70 6.89 0.75
CA ASP A 112 4.13 8.07 0.13
C ASP A 112 2.67 7.80 -0.18
N THR A 113 1.85 8.84 -0.11
CA THR A 113 0.42 8.71 -0.27
C THR A 113 -0.20 10.02 -0.75
N GLY A 114 -1.43 9.92 -1.23
CA GLY A 114 -2.14 11.04 -1.80
C GLY A 114 -2.97 11.85 -0.80
N PRO A 115 -3.67 12.88 -1.31
CA PRO A 115 -4.41 13.83 -0.46
C PRO A 115 -5.58 13.21 0.29
N HIS A 116 -6.11 12.09 -0.18
CA HIS A 116 -7.28 11.47 0.44
C HIS A 116 -6.94 10.37 1.46
N THR A 117 -5.65 10.05 1.63
CA THR A 117 -5.22 8.91 2.45
C THR A 117 -4.19 9.24 3.52
N HIS A 118 -3.52 10.40 3.46
CA HIS A 118 -2.48 10.73 4.45
C HIS A 118 -3.02 10.76 5.89
N SER A 119 -4.24 11.24 6.10
CA SER A 119 -4.84 11.28 7.43
C SER A 119 -5.15 9.89 7.97
N PHE A 120 -5.46 8.95 7.09
CA PHE A 120 -5.64 7.54 7.47
C PHE A 120 -4.34 6.99 8.07
N TYR A 121 -3.21 7.18 7.39
CA TYR A 121 -1.93 6.70 7.89
C TYR A 121 -1.45 7.45 9.14
N ALA A 122 -1.81 8.73 9.28
CA ALA A 122 -1.48 9.49 10.48
C ALA A 122 -2.06 8.84 11.75
N ARG A 123 -3.21 8.18 11.63
CA ARG A 123 -3.83 7.48 12.77
C ARG A 123 -3.04 6.26 13.23
N PHE A 124 -2.14 5.73 12.40
CA PHE A 124 -1.23 4.65 12.78
C PHE A 124 0.09 5.16 13.37
N GLY A 125 0.25 6.47 13.47
CA GLY A 125 1.46 7.09 14.01
C GLY A 125 2.43 7.62 12.96
N PHE A 126 2.11 7.46 11.67
CA PHE A 126 2.93 8.05 10.61
C PHE A 126 2.88 9.57 10.68
N LYS A 127 4.05 10.19 10.53
CA LYS A 127 4.18 11.65 10.50
C LYS A 127 4.61 12.10 9.12
N THR A 128 3.98 13.15 8.62
CA THR A 128 4.33 13.75 7.33
C THR A 128 5.67 14.48 7.47
N VAL A 129 6.62 14.17 6.61
CA VAL A 129 7.92 14.82 6.57
C VAL A 129 8.10 15.73 5.36
N LYS A 130 7.30 15.52 4.31
CA LYS A 130 7.36 16.35 3.10
C LYS A 130 6.04 16.26 2.36
N VAL A 131 5.60 17.39 1.79
CA VAL A 131 4.48 17.43 0.85
C VAL A 131 5.00 18.02 -0.47
N THR A 132 4.80 17.29 -1.55
CA THR A 132 5.19 17.74 -2.89
C THR A 132 3.92 18.10 -3.67
N PRO A 133 3.69 19.39 -3.97
CA PRO A 133 2.54 19.79 -4.78
C PRO A 133 2.57 19.09 -6.13
N ASP A 134 1.42 18.55 -6.55
CA ASP A 134 1.28 17.81 -7.81
C ASP A 134 2.30 16.67 -7.95
N GLY A 135 2.73 16.08 -6.84
CA GLY A 135 3.78 15.07 -6.85
C GLY A 135 3.43 13.79 -7.59
N TYR A 136 2.16 13.46 -7.73
CA TYR A 136 1.70 12.32 -8.54
C TYR A 136 1.16 12.76 -9.88
N ALA A 137 0.41 13.86 -9.91
CA ALA A 137 -0.26 14.39 -11.10
C ALA A 137 -0.83 15.77 -10.75
N PRO A 138 -1.25 16.57 -11.73
CA PRO A 138 -1.92 17.85 -11.44
C PRO A 138 -3.10 17.65 -10.50
N GLY A 139 -3.11 18.40 -9.39
CA GLY A 139 -4.15 18.32 -8.35
C GLY A 139 -3.99 17.16 -7.40
N MET A 140 -2.95 16.36 -7.55
CA MET A 140 -2.70 15.20 -6.67
C MET A 140 -1.35 15.34 -5.99
N ASP A 141 -1.33 15.99 -4.83
CA ASP A 141 -0.12 16.20 -4.04
C ASP A 141 0.36 14.88 -3.45
N ARG A 142 1.67 14.81 -3.18
CA ARG A 142 2.30 13.64 -2.58
C ARG A 142 2.73 13.96 -1.16
N TRP A 143 2.28 13.12 -0.21
CA TRP A 143 2.71 13.18 1.20
C TRP A 143 3.72 12.07 1.46
N ASP A 144 4.94 12.46 1.83
CA ASP A 144 5.94 11.49 2.31
C ASP A 144 5.83 11.40 3.83
N MET A 145 5.67 10.18 4.34
CA MET A 145 5.40 9.94 5.74
C MET A 145 6.35 8.90 6.33
N VAL A 146 6.61 9.02 7.63
CA VAL A 146 7.53 8.13 8.35
C VAL A 146 6.90 7.69 9.67
N LEU A 147 7.04 6.41 9.98
CA LEU A 147 6.74 5.82 11.29
C LEU A 147 8.04 5.27 11.87
N LYS A 148 8.45 5.76 13.05
CA LYS A 148 9.60 5.23 13.78
C LYS A 148 9.15 4.02 14.59
N LEU A 149 9.93 2.94 14.52
CA LEU A 149 9.72 1.74 15.32
C LEU A 149 10.65 1.77 16.53
N ASP A 150 10.12 1.40 17.67
CA ASP A 150 10.90 1.30 18.91
C ASP A 150 11.52 -0.09 19.06
#